data_e0f8c2625256b3d84e486a4eff8b41e9
#
_entry.id   e0f8c2625256b3d84e486a4eff8b41e9
#
_cell.length_a   1.000
_cell.length_b   1.000
_cell.length_c   1.000
_cell.angle_alpha   90.00
_cell.angle_beta   90.00
_cell.angle_gamma   90.00
#
_symmetry.space_group_name_H-M   'P 1'
#
loop_
_entity.id
_entity.type
_entity.pdbx_description
1 polymer ?
#
loop_
_entity_poly.entity_id
_entity_poly.type
_entity_poly.pdbx_seq_one_letter_code
_entity_poly.pdbx_strand_id
1 'polypeptide(L)'
;MSEHIVPDSEHRGIVERLPQLPRDLAQLARFDRPIGWWLLFWPCVFGVWLAGAGAQFALLGWLLLGAIAMRGAGCVYNDIVDAELDAKVARTAARPVASGRVSKKLAWGWLLALCLIGLIVLLQLRWQAQLVALGSLALVAAYPFMKRITWWPQAWLGTVFNWGLLVGWTQLRLDNWDALAAVYAGCIAWVIGYDTIYALQDREDDAMVGIRSSALAMGARVQAGIAGFYAAAIVLWGLGIWLYRPDPLALLALLPVAGHLAWQVATLDADDPANPLTRFRSNRWAGALMAAACFVVGNA
;
A
#
# COMPACT_ATOMS: atom_id res chain seq x y z
N MET A 1 -6.64 -7.31 -29.19
CA MET A 1 -6.33 -7.04 -27.77
C MET A 1 -5.76 -8.31 -27.22
N SER A 2 -4.57 -8.33 -26.65
CA SER A 2 -3.99 -9.55 -26.09
C SER A 2 -4.81 -9.94 -24.85
N GLU A 3 -5.50 -11.09 -24.90
CA GLU A 3 -6.35 -11.66 -23.84
C GLU A 3 -5.62 -11.92 -22.50
N HIS A 4 -4.36 -11.53 -22.38
CA HIS A 4 -3.47 -11.94 -21.30
C HIS A 4 -3.00 -10.80 -20.38
N ILE A 5 -3.49 -9.57 -20.58
CA ILE A 5 -3.07 -8.41 -19.76
C ILE A 5 -4.23 -7.94 -18.91
N VAL A 6 -3.97 -7.86 -17.60
CA VAL A 6 -4.94 -7.35 -16.64
C VAL A 6 -5.20 -5.86 -16.92
N PRO A 7 -6.45 -5.39 -16.93
CA PRO A 7 -6.82 -4.04 -17.36
C PRO A 7 -6.13 -2.88 -16.66
N ASP A 8 -5.70 -3.07 -15.40
CA ASP A 8 -5.06 -2.05 -14.56
C ASP A 8 -3.52 -2.00 -14.65
N SER A 9 -2.88 -2.75 -15.58
CA SER A 9 -1.44 -2.69 -15.81
C SER A 9 -1.00 -1.32 -16.35
N GLU A 10 0.02 -0.70 -15.72
CA GLU A 10 0.58 0.59 -16.15
C GLU A 10 1.71 0.46 -17.17
N HIS A 11 2.50 -0.61 -17.08
CA HIS A 11 3.68 -0.84 -17.92
C HIS A 11 3.45 -1.93 -18.97
N ARG A 12 2.30 -1.92 -19.62
CA ARG A 12 1.91 -2.92 -20.63
C ARG A 12 3.00 -3.12 -21.69
N GLY A 13 3.49 -2.04 -22.29
CA GLY A 13 4.46 -2.11 -23.37
C GLY A 13 5.82 -2.72 -22.99
N ILE A 14 6.23 -2.64 -21.73
CA ILE A 14 7.48 -3.27 -21.22
C ILE A 14 7.23 -4.75 -20.95
N VAL A 15 6.14 -5.04 -20.22
CA VAL A 15 5.79 -6.43 -19.83
C VAL A 15 5.46 -7.30 -21.05
N GLU A 16 4.80 -6.72 -22.06
CA GLU A 16 4.49 -7.43 -23.33
C GLU A 16 5.72 -7.88 -24.10
N ARG A 17 6.84 -7.15 -23.99
CA ARG A 17 8.11 -7.49 -24.66
C ARG A 17 8.86 -8.64 -23.99
N LEU A 18 8.49 -8.99 -22.76
CA LEU A 18 9.12 -10.09 -22.04
C LEU A 18 8.68 -11.45 -22.62
N PRO A 19 9.55 -12.46 -22.62
CA PRO A 19 9.16 -13.84 -22.85
C PRO A 19 8.03 -14.26 -21.89
N GLN A 20 7.23 -15.27 -22.27
CA GLN A 20 6.00 -15.62 -21.55
C GLN A 20 6.22 -15.82 -20.04
N LEU A 21 7.17 -16.66 -19.64
CA LEU A 21 7.38 -16.98 -18.22
C LEU A 21 7.83 -15.76 -17.39
N PRO A 22 8.88 -14.98 -17.77
CA PRO A 22 9.20 -13.72 -17.08
C PRO A 22 8.04 -12.73 -17.02
N ARG A 23 7.21 -12.64 -18.08
CA ARG A 23 6.03 -11.81 -18.13
C ARG A 23 5.00 -12.24 -17.08
N ASP A 24 4.66 -13.52 -17.03
CA ASP A 24 3.70 -14.06 -16.09
C ASP A 24 4.17 -13.90 -14.63
N LEU A 25 5.47 -14.07 -14.35
CA LEU A 25 6.05 -13.84 -13.03
C LEU A 25 6.04 -12.36 -12.65
N ALA A 26 6.33 -11.45 -13.59
CA ALA A 26 6.25 -10.01 -13.35
C ALA A 26 4.81 -9.56 -13.07
N GLN A 27 3.83 -10.07 -13.82
CA GLN A 27 2.42 -9.82 -13.57
C GLN A 27 1.95 -10.39 -12.23
N LEU A 28 2.41 -11.59 -11.86
CA LEU A 28 2.08 -12.22 -10.59
C LEU A 28 2.59 -11.39 -9.40
N ALA A 29 3.80 -10.83 -9.49
CA ALA A 29 4.37 -9.93 -8.49
C ALA A 29 3.88 -8.48 -8.60
N ARG A 30 3.02 -8.14 -9.57
CA ARG A 30 2.51 -6.79 -9.83
C ARG A 30 3.61 -5.76 -10.15
N PHE A 31 4.73 -6.19 -10.79
CA PHE A 31 5.80 -5.28 -11.21
C PHE A 31 5.37 -4.34 -12.35
N ASP A 32 4.31 -4.70 -13.05
CA ASP A 32 3.63 -3.88 -14.04
C ASP A 32 2.78 -2.74 -13.45
N ARG A 33 2.66 -2.66 -12.11
CA ARG A 33 1.80 -1.72 -11.36
C ARG A 33 2.55 -1.07 -10.23
N PRO A 34 3.39 -0.06 -10.51
CA PRO A 34 4.30 0.54 -9.53
C PRO A 34 3.60 1.20 -8.35
N ILE A 35 2.34 1.59 -8.48
CA ILE A 35 1.59 2.23 -7.40
C ILE A 35 1.64 1.41 -6.10
N GLY A 36 1.52 0.08 -6.17
CA GLY A 36 1.46 -0.77 -4.98
C GLY A 36 2.75 -0.73 -4.14
N TRP A 37 3.93 -0.77 -4.77
CA TRP A 37 5.19 -0.68 -4.02
C TRP A 37 5.57 0.76 -3.64
N TRP A 38 5.10 1.80 -4.37
CA TRP A 38 5.20 3.18 -3.90
C TRP A 38 4.42 3.39 -2.59
N LEU A 39 3.18 2.89 -2.52
CA LEU A 39 2.35 3.00 -1.31
C LEU A 39 2.91 2.21 -0.12
N LEU A 40 3.67 1.14 -0.36
CA LEU A 40 4.39 0.42 0.69
C LEU A 40 5.70 1.11 1.09
N PHE A 41 6.38 1.79 0.16
CA PHE A 41 7.66 2.45 0.38
C PHE A 41 7.52 3.78 1.13
N TRP A 42 6.51 4.60 0.79
CA TRP A 42 6.37 5.92 1.41
C TRP A 42 6.32 5.88 2.94
N PRO A 43 5.59 4.98 3.60
CA PRO A 43 5.63 4.87 5.05
C PRO A 43 7.03 4.60 5.61
N CYS A 44 7.87 3.84 4.92
CA CYS A 44 9.28 3.67 5.32
C CYS A 44 10.01 5.01 5.30
N VAL A 45 9.80 5.80 4.25
CA VAL A 45 10.40 7.14 4.11
C VAL A 45 9.91 8.08 5.21
N PHE A 46 8.60 8.03 5.56
CA PHE A 46 8.05 8.82 6.67
C PHE A 46 8.81 8.54 7.98
N GLY A 47 9.02 7.25 8.29
CA GLY A 47 9.75 6.85 9.50
C GLY A 47 11.19 7.33 9.51
N VAL A 48 11.92 7.19 8.40
CA VAL A 48 13.32 7.62 8.27
C VAL A 48 13.44 9.13 8.34
N TRP A 49 12.63 9.87 7.59
CA TRP A 49 12.75 11.32 7.48
C TRP A 49 12.23 12.06 8.71
N LEU A 50 11.13 11.61 9.28
CA LEU A 50 10.63 12.18 10.52
C LEU A 50 11.58 11.92 11.69
N ALA A 51 12.33 10.81 11.67
CA ALA A 51 13.38 10.53 12.65
C ALA A 51 14.64 11.42 12.50
N GLY A 52 14.67 12.35 11.53
CA GLY A 52 15.77 13.30 11.33
C GLY A 52 16.94 12.76 10.49
N ALA A 53 16.69 11.72 9.67
CA ALA A 53 17.75 11.08 8.88
C ALA A 53 17.59 11.32 7.36
N GLY A 54 17.46 12.58 6.95
CA GLY A 54 17.22 12.99 5.56
C GLY A 54 18.25 12.50 4.54
N ALA A 55 19.52 12.36 4.95
CA ALA A 55 20.63 11.97 4.06
C ALA A 55 20.90 10.46 3.99
N GLN A 56 20.03 9.61 4.55
CA GLN A 56 20.21 8.15 4.58
C GLN A 56 19.78 7.46 3.25
N PHE A 57 20.32 7.90 2.12
CA PHE A 57 19.92 7.40 0.79
C PHE A 57 20.19 5.90 0.60
N ALA A 58 21.26 5.36 1.17
CA ALA A 58 21.54 3.92 1.11
C ALA A 58 20.47 3.11 1.85
N LEU A 59 20.04 3.56 3.03
CA LEU A 59 18.92 2.95 3.78
C LEU A 59 17.64 3.02 2.98
N LEU A 60 17.29 4.17 2.40
CA LEU A 60 16.11 4.32 1.55
C LEU A 60 16.16 3.40 0.34
N GLY A 61 17.34 3.19 -0.26
CA GLY A 61 17.54 2.22 -1.35
C GLY A 61 17.22 0.79 -0.92
N TRP A 62 17.70 0.35 0.25
CA TRP A 62 17.37 -0.95 0.81
C TRP A 62 15.88 -1.09 1.11
N LEU A 63 15.26 -0.08 1.71
CA LEU A 63 13.82 -0.08 2.03
C LEU A 63 12.96 -0.10 0.75
N LEU A 64 13.38 0.59 -0.32
CA LEU A 64 12.70 0.52 -1.61
C LEU A 64 12.78 -0.89 -2.22
N LEU A 65 13.97 -1.50 -2.23
CA LEU A 65 14.13 -2.88 -2.69
C LEU A 65 13.25 -3.84 -1.88
N GLY A 66 13.23 -3.67 -0.56
CA GLY A 66 12.35 -4.42 0.35
C GLY A 66 10.87 -4.22 0.02
N ALA A 67 10.44 -2.98 -0.21
CA ALA A 67 9.06 -2.68 -0.57
C ALA A 67 8.63 -3.34 -1.89
N ILE A 68 9.49 -3.29 -2.93
CA ILE A 68 9.24 -3.94 -4.22
C ILE A 68 9.13 -5.45 -4.05
N ALA A 69 10.09 -6.08 -3.37
CA ALA A 69 10.14 -7.53 -3.18
C ALA A 69 8.96 -8.03 -2.32
N MET A 70 8.72 -7.40 -1.17
CA MET A 70 7.68 -7.84 -0.23
C MET A 70 6.27 -7.52 -0.73
N ARG A 71 6.08 -6.42 -1.48
CA ARG A 71 4.82 -6.17 -2.19
C ARG A 71 4.56 -7.26 -3.22
N GLY A 72 5.58 -7.64 -3.99
CA GLY A 72 5.50 -8.75 -4.93
C GLY A 72 5.16 -10.07 -4.24
N ALA A 73 5.87 -10.42 -3.18
CA ALA A 73 5.62 -11.64 -2.39
C ALA A 73 4.18 -11.69 -1.85
N GLY A 74 3.68 -10.58 -1.30
CA GLY A 74 2.31 -10.47 -0.81
C GLY A 74 1.27 -10.68 -1.93
N CYS A 75 1.51 -10.16 -3.13
CA CYS A 75 0.63 -10.38 -4.28
C CYS A 75 0.63 -11.84 -4.74
N VAL A 76 1.82 -12.45 -4.83
CA VAL A 76 1.97 -13.88 -5.20
C VAL A 76 1.23 -14.76 -4.19
N TYR A 77 1.42 -14.50 -2.90
CA TYR A 77 0.74 -15.22 -1.84
C TYR A 77 -0.79 -15.10 -1.95
N ASN A 78 -1.28 -13.87 -2.13
CA ASN A 78 -2.72 -13.64 -2.29
C ASN A 78 -3.29 -14.39 -3.51
N ASP A 79 -2.61 -14.36 -4.68
CA ASP A 79 -3.06 -15.06 -5.88
C ASP A 79 -3.01 -16.60 -5.71
N ILE A 80 -2.10 -17.15 -4.90
CA ILE A 80 -2.08 -18.58 -4.57
C ILE A 80 -3.29 -18.97 -3.71
N VAL A 81 -3.59 -18.16 -2.67
CA VAL A 81 -4.68 -18.41 -1.72
C VAL A 81 -6.04 -18.24 -2.38
N ASP A 82 -6.17 -17.23 -3.25
CA ASP A 82 -7.44 -16.87 -3.89
C ASP A 82 -7.64 -17.50 -5.27
N ALA A 83 -6.76 -18.37 -5.76
CA ALA A 83 -6.76 -18.88 -7.12
C ALA A 83 -8.13 -19.41 -7.60
N GLU A 84 -8.86 -20.14 -6.74
CA GLU A 84 -10.18 -20.69 -7.08
C GLU A 84 -11.30 -19.63 -7.08
N LEU A 85 -11.16 -18.60 -6.25
CA LEU A 85 -12.07 -17.46 -6.21
C LEU A 85 -11.81 -16.54 -7.42
N ASP A 86 -10.55 -16.23 -7.68
CA ASP A 86 -10.12 -15.41 -8.81
C ASP A 86 -10.56 -15.96 -10.17
N ALA A 87 -10.57 -17.28 -10.31
CA ALA A 87 -11.04 -17.94 -11.54
C ALA A 87 -12.54 -17.73 -11.82
N LYS A 88 -13.33 -17.37 -10.81
CA LYS A 88 -14.79 -17.13 -10.93
C LYS A 88 -15.15 -15.68 -11.23
N VAL A 89 -14.21 -14.74 -11.08
CA VAL A 89 -14.44 -13.30 -11.26
C VAL A 89 -13.80 -12.85 -12.57
N ALA A 90 -14.58 -12.25 -13.46
CA ALA A 90 -14.16 -11.91 -14.83
C ALA A 90 -12.86 -11.07 -14.86
N ARG A 91 -12.70 -10.08 -13.95
CA ARG A 91 -11.51 -9.23 -13.86
C ARG A 91 -10.25 -9.98 -13.44
N THR A 92 -10.37 -10.99 -12.59
CA THR A 92 -9.24 -11.73 -12.00
C THR A 92 -8.96 -13.08 -12.63
N ALA A 93 -9.88 -13.62 -13.42
CA ALA A 93 -9.74 -14.92 -14.12
C ALA A 93 -8.49 -14.99 -15.00
N ALA A 94 -8.06 -13.85 -15.56
CA ALA A 94 -6.85 -13.74 -16.37
C ALA A 94 -5.53 -13.70 -15.56
N ARG A 95 -5.57 -13.74 -14.22
CA ARG A 95 -4.35 -13.78 -13.39
C ARG A 95 -3.56 -15.07 -13.65
N PRO A 96 -2.20 -15.02 -13.60
CA PRO A 96 -1.36 -16.15 -14.00
C PRO A 96 -1.65 -17.47 -13.28
N VAL A 97 -1.95 -17.44 -11.97
CA VAL A 97 -2.27 -18.66 -11.20
C VAL A 97 -3.72 -19.10 -11.45
N ALA A 98 -4.68 -18.18 -11.44
CA ALA A 98 -6.11 -18.47 -11.65
C ALA A 98 -6.37 -19.05 -13.05
N SER A 99 -5.68 -18.55 -14.08
CA SER A 99 -5.77 -19.03 -15.48
C SER A 99 -4.96 -20.30 -15.75
N GLY A 100 -4.16 -20.80 -14.79
CA GLY A 100 -3.31 -21.96 -14.96
C GLY A 100 -2.00 -21.71 -15.74
N ARG A 101 -1.70 -20.48 -16.18
CA ARG A 101 -0.43 -20.14 -16.88
C ARG A 101 0.80 -20.32 -15.99
N VAL A 102 0.65 -20.10 -14.69
CA VAL A 102 1.67 -20.35 -13.67
C VAL A 102 1.14 -21.39 -12.70
N SER A 103 1.84 -22.51 -12.55
CA SER A 103 1.48 -23.52 -11.56
C SER A 103 1.63 -22.99 -10.12
N LYS A 104 0.83 -23.49 -9.18
CA LYS A 104 0.97 -23.14 -7.75
C LYS A 104 2.38 -23.43 -7.23
N LYS A 105 3.04 -24.50 -7.68
CA LYS A 105 4.44 -24.85 -7.29
C LYS A 105 5.42 -23.76 -7.72
N LEU A 106 5.32 -23.31 -8.97
CA LEU A 106 6.19 -22.25 -9.49
C LEU A 106 5.91 -20.92 -8.78
N ALA A 107 4.64 -20.60 -8.50
CA ALA A 107 4.26 -19.41 -7.74
C ALA A 107 4.86 -19.43 -6.31
N TRP A 108 4.85 -20.57 -5.62
CA TRP A 108 5.53 -20.73 -4.34
C TRP A 108 7.05 -20.53 -4.44
N GLY A 109 7.68 -21.07 -5.48
CA GLY A 109 9.12 -20.85 -5.75
C GLY A 109 9.43 -19.37 -5.97
N TRP A 110 8.58 -18.65 -6.73
CA TRP A 110 8.73 -17.22 -6.97
C TRP A 110 8.53 -16.40 -5.69
N LEU A 111 7.53 -16.74 -4.88
CA LEU A 111 7.32 -16.14 -3.56
C LEU A 111 8.55 -16.28 -2.68
N LEU A 112 9.14 -17.48 -2.59
CA LEU A 112 10.34 -17.72 -1.80
C LEU A 112 11.53 -16.90 -2.31
N ALA A 113 11.72 -16.77 -3.62
CA ALA A 113 12.75 -15.93 -4.21
C ALA A 113 12.59 -14.45 -3.80
N LEU A 114 11.36 -13.92 -3.82
CA LEU A 114 11.07 -12.57 -3.36
C LEU A 114 11.29 -12.41 -1.85
N CYS A 115 10.92 -13.41 -1.05
CA CYS A 115 11.19 -13.42 0.39
C CYS A 115 12.70 -13.47 0.69
N LEU A 116 13.51 -14.16 -0.12
CA LEU A 116 14.97 -14.14 0.03
C LEU A 116 15.55 -12.74 -0.23
N ILE A 117 15.03 -12.00 -1.22
CA ILE A 117 15.41 -10.61 -1.42
C ILE A 117 15.02 -9.78 -0.18
N GLY A 118 13.81 -9.97 0.34
CA GLY A 118 13.36 -9.34 1.59
C GLY A 118 14.25 -9.66 2.78
N LEU A 119 14.73 -10.91 2.90
CA LEU A 119 15.67 -11.33 3.94
C LEU A 119 17.03 -10.63 3.80
N ILE A 120 17.57 -10.48 2.58
CA ILE A 120 18.80 -9.73 2.36
C ILE A 120 18.64 -8.28 2.83
N VAL A 121 17.51 -7.65 2.54
CA VAL A 121 17.20 -6.29 3.02
C VAL A 121 17.09 -6.28 4.55
N LEU A 122 16.37 -7.23 5.14
CA LEU A 122 16.21 -7.35 6.58
C LEU A 122 17.55 -7.38 7.31
N LEU A 123 18.51 -8.13 6.80
CA LEU A 123 19.85 -8.27 7.39
C LEU A 123 20.70 -6.98 7.31
N GLN A 124 20.31 -5.98 6.53
CA GLN A 124 20.95 -4.66 6.51
C GLN A 124 20.44 -3.74 7.64
N LEU A 125 19.32 -4.11 8.29
CA LEU A 125 18.70 -3.32 9.34
C LEU A 125 19.27 -3.70 10.71
N ARG A 126 19.21 -2.75 11.66
CA ARG A 126 19.54 -3.07 13.05
C ARG A 126 18.51 -4.06 13.65
N TRP A 127 18.92 -4.85 14.63
CA TRP A 127 18.12 -5.97 15.16
C TRP A 127 16.72 -5.57 15.67
N GLN A 128 16.55 -4.34 16.22
CA GLN A 128 15.24 -3.86 16.68
C GLN A 128 14.29 -3.68 15.48
N ALA A 129 14.77 -3.07 14.39
CA ALA A 129 13.99 -2.91 13.17
C ALA A 129 13.71 -4.26 12.50
N GLN A 130 14.65 -5.24 12.60
CA GLN A 130 14.43 -6.60 12.13
C GLN A 130 13.27 -7.27 12.86
N LEU A 131 13.22 -7.17 14.20
CA LEU A 131 12.12 -7.74 14.99
C LEU A 131 10.79 -7.10 14.63
N VAL A 132 10.76 -5.78 14.49
CA VAL A 132 9.54 -5.06 14.04
C VAL A 132 9.13 -5.54 12.65
N ALA A 133 10.06 -5.64 11.70
CA ALA A 133 9.75 -6.10 10.35
C ALA A 133 9.20 -7.53 10.33
N LEU A 134 9.80 -8.46 11.09
CA LEU A 134 9.30 -9.82 11.22
C LEU A 134 7.89 -9.89 11.82
N GLY A 135 7.56 -8.98 12.74
CA GLY A 135 6.21 -8.86 13.33
C GLY A 135 5.11 -8.63 12.29
N SER A 136 5.44 -8.02 11.14
CA SER A 136 4.46 -7.81 10.06
C SER A 136 3.99 -9.10 9.39
N LEU A 137 4.80 -10.17 9.41
CA LEU A 137 4.53 -11.38 8.63
C LEU A 137 3.23 -12.07 9.03
N ALA A 138 2.89 -12.08 10.32
CA ALA A 138 1.62 -12.63 10.80
C ALA A 138 0.42 -11.84 10.25
N LEU A 139 0.53 -10.50 10.21
CA LEU A 139 -0.52 -9.63 9.69
C LEU A 139 -0.67 -9.78 8.16
N VAL A 140 0.46 -9.90 7.45
CA VAL A 140 0.49 -10.14 5.99
C VAL A 140 -0.15 -11.50 5.68
N ALA A 141 0.18 -12.56 6.44
CA ALA A 141 -0.38 -13.89 6.24
C ALA A 141 -1.90 -13.93 6.47
N ALA A 142 -2.42 -13.14 7.41
CA ALA A 142 -3.84 -13.06 7.69
C ALA A 142 -4.64 -12.23 6.67
N TYR A 143 -3.99 -11.30 5.94
CA TYR A 143 -4.64 -10.34 5.06
C TYR A 143 -5.62 -10.96 4.03
N PRO A 144 -5.29 -12.04 3.27
CA PRO A 144 -6.20 -12.58 2.26
C PRO A 144 -7.55 -13.06 2.83
N PHE A 145 -7.60 -13.38 4.12
CA PHE A 145 -8.79 -13.86 4.78
C PHE A 145 -9.72 -12.73 5.25
N MET A 146 -9.20 -11.50 5.41
CA MET A 146 -9.93 -10.38 5.99
C MET A 146 -11.18 -10.01 5.20
N LYS A 147 -11.14 -10.04 3.88
CA LYS A 147 -12.30 -9.79 3.01
C LYS A 147 -13.46 -10.79 3.18
N ARG A 148 -13.20 -11.94 3.83
CA ARG A 148 -14.20 -12.96 4.16
C ARG A 148 -14.78 -12.78 5.56
N ILE A 149 -14.06 -12.06 6.44
CA ILE A 149 -14.37 -11.95 7.87
C ILE A 149 -15.00 -10.59 8.19
N THR A 150 -14.46 -9.49 7.64
CA THR A 150 -14.85 -8.11 7.99
C THR A 150 -15.31 -7.29 6.80
N TRP A 151 -16.16 -6.28 7.05
CA TRP A 151 -16.52 -5.25 6.07
C TRP A 151 -15.40 -4.20 5.89
N TRP A 152 -14.35 -4.25 6.72
CA TRP A 152 -13.25 -3.29 6.76
C TRP A 152 -11.88 -3.94 6.49
N PRO A 153 -11.72 -4.75 5.40
CA PRO A 153 -10.41 -5.30 5.04
C PRO A 153 -9.38 -4.19 4.77
N GLN A 154 -9.84 -2.98 4.37
CA GLN A 154 -9.02 -1.79 4.17
C GLN A 154 -8.31 -1.32 5.43
N ALA A 155 -8.94 -1.46 6.60
CA ALA A 155 -8.31 -1.14 7.88
C ALA A 155 -7.16 -2.10 8.20
N TRP A 156 -7.36 -3.40 7.92
CA TRP A 156 -6.29 -4.39 8.05
C TRP A 156 -5.16 -4.12 7.07
N LEU A 157 -5.48 -3.80 5.81
CA LEU A 157 -4.50 -3.39 4.82
C LEU A 157 -3.71 -2.17 5.31
N GLY A 158 -4.40 -1.21 5.93
CA GLY A 158 -3.79 -0.02 6.51
C GLY A 158 -2.72 -0.34 7.55
N THR A 159 -2.96 -1.30 8.43
CA THR A 159 -1.94 -1.75 9.39
C THR A 159 -0.75 -2.38 8.68
N VAL A 160 -0.98 -3.27 7.73
CA VAL A 160 0.08 -4.00 7.01
C VAL A 160 0.92 -3.06 6.13
N PHE A 161 0.28 -2.22 5.31
CA PHE A 161 0.97 -1.36 4.34
C PHE A 161 1.82 -0.27 4.98
N ASN A 162 1.39 0.22 6.14
CA ASN A 162 2.13 1.28 6.83
C ASN A 162 3.15 0.76 7.85
N TRP A 163 3.30 -0.56 7.98
CA TRP A 163 4.26 -1.15 8.92
C TRP A 163 5.70 -0.69 8.66
N GLY A 164 6.00 -0.32 7.42
CA GLY A 164 7.27 0.28 7.04
C GLY A 164 7.62 1.58 7.79
N LEU A 165 6.63 2.34 8.25
CA LEU A 165 6.83 3.51 9.13
C LEU A 165 7.51 3.08 10.44
N LEU A 166 7.01 2.01 11.06
CA LEU A 166 7.57 1.47 12.30
C LEU A 166 8.99 0.94 12.08
N VAL A 167 9.24 0.26 10.95
CA VAL A 167 10.57 -0.24 10.58
C VAL A 167 11.55 0.91 10.35
N GLY A 168 11.17 1.92 9.56
CA GLY A 168 12.01 3.09 9.29
C GLY A 168 12.33 3.89 10.55
N TRP A 169 11.33 4.10 11.42
CA TRP A 169 11.53 4.77 12.70
C TRP A 169 12.44 3.97 13.63
N THR A 170 12.13 2.71 13.86
CA THR A 170 12.90 1.85 14.77
C THR A 170 14.31 1.56 14.27
N GLN A 171 14.59 1.74 12.99
CA GLN A 171 15.95 1.71 12.45
C GLN A 171 16.83 2.83 13.01
N LEU A 172 16.24 3.94 13.43
CA LEU A 172 16.96 5.17 13.80
C LEU A 172 16.72 5.57 15.26
N ARG A 173 15.50 5.39 15.77
CA ARG A 173 15.03 5.86 17.08
C ARG A 173 14.24 4.79 17.83
N LEU A 174 14.21 4.92 19.16
CA LEU A 174 13.41 4.06 20.06
C LEU A 174 12.66 4.90 21.11
N ASP A 175 12.33 6.14 20.78
CA ASP A 175 11.63 7.12 21.60
C ASP A 175 10.43 7.72 20.84
N ASN A 176 9.72 8.67 21.45
CA ASN A 176 8.56 9.37 20.87
C ASN A 176 7.51 8.44 20.26
N TRP A 177 7.17 7.37 20.97
CA TRP A 177 6.23 6.35 20.52
C TRP A 177 4.81 6.86 20.36
N ASP A 178 4.42 7.89 21.12
CA ASP A 178 3.13 8.59 21.02
C ASP A 178 2.99 9.34 19.68
N ALA A 179 4.04 10.09 19.31
CA ALA A 179 4.10 10.75 18.01
C ALA A 179 4.05 9.72 16.86
N LEU A 180 4.86 8.66 16.95
CA LEU A 180 4.85 7.58 15.97
C LEU A 180 3.48 6.90 15.86
N ALA A 181 2.83 6.60 16.98
CA ALA A 181 1.52 5.98 17.00
C ALA A 181 0.45 6.86 16.33
N ALA A 182 0.48 8.17 16.57
CA ALA A 182 -0.43 9.12 15.93
C ALA A 182 -0.21 9.17 14.41
N VAL A 183 1.05 9.27 13.94
CA VAL A 183 1.36 9.23 12.50
C VAL A 183 0.92 7.91 11.88
N TYR A 184 1.17 6.80 12.54
CA TYR A 184 0.78 5.47 12.06
C TYR A 184 -0.74 5.32 11.94
N ALA A 185 -1.49 5.78 12.94
CA ALA A 185 -2.95 5.81 12.88
C ALA A 185 -3.47 6.68 11.72
N GLY A 186 -2.83 7.84 11.49
CA GLY A 186 -3.13 8.67 10.32
C GLY A 186 -2.86 7.95 8.99
N CYS A 187 -1.77 7.19 8.91
CA CYS A 187 -1.48 6.37 7.74
C CYS A 187 -2.53 5.28 7.52
N ILE A 188 -3.03 4.63 8.58
CA ILE A 188 -4.13 3.66 8.48
C ILE A 188 -5.40 4.33 7.91
N ALA A 189 -5.76 5.49 8.43
CA ALA A 189 -6.91 6.25 7.94
C ALA A 189 -6.74 6.63 6.44
N TRP A 190 -5.54 7.06 6.02
CA TRP A 190 -5.22 7.34 4.63
C TRP A 190 -5.42 6.11 3.73
N VAL A 191 -4.94 4.93 4.16
CA VAL A 191 -5.13 3.68 3.41
C VAL A 191 -6.59 3.32 3.29
N ILE A 192 -7.38 3.43 4.36
CA ILE A 192 -8.82 3.16 4.30
C ILE A 192 -9.47 4.06 3.23
N GLY A 193 -9.10 5.34 3.18
CA GLY A 193 -9.61 6.27 2.18
C GLY A 193 -9.26 5.84 0.75
N TYR A 194 -7.97 5.67 0.42
CA TYR A 194 -7.57 5.39 -0.95
C TYR A 194 -7.93 3.97 -1.42
N ASP A 195 -7.91 2.99 -0.52
CA ASP A 195 -8.26 1.62 -0.89
C ASP A 195 -9.79 1.45 -1.01
N THR A 196 -10.58 2.29 -0.32
CA THR A 196 -12.01 2.41 -0.59
C THR A 196 -12.26 2.98 -1.99
N ILE A 197 -11.49 4.00 -2.42
CA ILE A 197 -11.56 4.51 -3.80
C ILE A 197 -11.24 3.38 -4.80
N TYR A 198 -10.19 2.59 -4.53
CA TYR A 198 -9.84 1.45 -5.38
C TYR A 198 -10.96 0.42 -5.44
N ALA A 199 -11.60 0.11 -4.31
CA ALA A 199 -12.68 -0.86 -4.22
C ALA A 199 -13.99 -0.44 -4.94
N LEU A 200 -14.13 0.83 -5.32
CA LEU A 200 -15.27 1.27 -6.15
C LEU A 200 -15.29 0.60 -7.53
N GLN A 201 -14.14 0.22 -8.08
CA GLN A 201 -14.04 -0.44 -9.37
C GLN A 201 -14.66 -1.86 -9.38
N ASP A 202 -14.63 -2.52 -8.23
CA ASP A 202 -15.05 -3.91 -8.07
C ASP A 202 -16.39 -4.05 -7.33
N ARG A 203 -17.06 -2.92 -7.02
CA ARG A 203 -18.21 -2.86 -6.12
C ARG A 203 -19.35 -3.81 -6.53
N GLU A 204 -19.66 -3.91 -7.82
CA GLU A 204 -20.72 -4.76 -8.33
C GLU A 204 -20.31 -6.23 -8.31
N ASP A 205 -19.10 -6.53 -8.78
CA ASP A 205 -18.55 -7.89 -8.78
C ASP A 205 -18.39 -8.44 -7.36
N ASP A 206 -17.86 -7.63 -6.43
CA ASP A 206 -17.70 -7.98 -5.02
C ASP A 206 -19.05 -8.31 -4.35
N ALA A 207 -20.10 -7.53 -4.67
CA ALA A 207 -21.44 -7.78 -4.16
C ALA A 207 -22.00 -9.12 -4.66
N MET A 208 -21.79 -9.47 -5.94
CA MET A 208 -22.28 -10.72 -6.55
C MET A 208 -21.60 -11.97 -5.97
N VAL A 209 -20.29 -11.89 -5.64
CA VAL A 209 -19.53 -13.03 -5.09
C VAL A 209 -19.47 -13.06 -3.57
N GLY A 210 -20.13 -12.11 -2.87
CA GLY A 210 -20.22 -12.06 -1.42
C GLY A 210 -18.92 -11.60 -0.73
N ILE A 211 -18.03 -10.89 -1.44
CA ILE A 211 -16.83 -10.25 -0.88
C ILE A 211 -17.25 -8.99 -0.14
N ARG A 212 -16.65 -8.75 1.03
CA ARG A 212 -16.91 -7.59 1.86
C ARG A 212 -15.86 -6.50 1.62
N SER A 213 -16.32 -5.24 1.49
CA SER A 213 -15.44 -4.07 1.34
C SER A 213 -16.04 -2.84 2.03
N SER A 214 -15.19 -1.85 2.35
CA SER A 214 -15.63 -0.57 2.90
C SER A 214 -16.50 0.21 1.90
N ALA A 215 -16.26 0.06 0.59
CA ALA A 215 -17.08 0.68 -0.44
C ALA A 215 -18.54 0.16 -0.40
N LEU A 216 -18.72 -1.14 -0.17
CA LEU A 216 -20.04 -1.75 0.03
C LEU A 216 -20.65 -1.31 1.38
N ALA A 217 -19.86 -1.30 2.46
CA ALA A 217 -20.33 -0.92 3.79
C ALA A 217 -20.83 0.53 3.85
N MET A 218 -20.18 1.46 3.15
CA MET A 218 -20.54 2.88 3.12
C MET A 218 -21.69 3.17 2.13
N GLY A 219 -21.88 2.34 1.12
CA GLY A 219 -22.96 2.47 0.15
C GLY A 219 -23.00 3.84 -0.53
N ALA A 220 -24.15 4.53 -0.49
CA ALA A 220 -24.32 5.86 -1.08
C ALA A 220 -23.52 6.98 -0.38
N ARG A 221 -23.00 6.72 0.83
CA ARG A 221 -22.20 7.71 1.59
C ARG A 221 -20.70 7.52 1.41
N VAL A 222 -20.26 6.75 0.42
CA VAL A 222 -18.84 6.38 0.24
C VAL A 222 -17.94 7.61 0.09
N GLN A 223 -18.33 8.63 -0.66
CA GLN A 223 -17.53 9.85 -0.84
C GLN A 223 -17.39 10.62 0.49
N ALA A 224 -18.45 10.76 1.27
CA ALA A 224 -18.40 11.38 2.59
C ALA A 224 -17.53 10.55 3.57
N GLY A 225 -17.60 9.22 3.49
CA GLY A 225 -16.75 8.33 4.27
C GLY A 225 -15.28 8.49 3.94
N ILE A 226 -14.91 8.54 2.65
CA ILE A 226 -13.54 8.79 2.19
C ILE A 226 -13.05 10.15 2.70
N ALA A 227 -13.88 11.21 2.59
CA ALA A 227 -13.56 12.53 3.10
C ALA A 227 -13.30 12.51 4.63
N GLY A 228 -14.12 11.79 5.39
CA GLY A 228 -13.95 11.61 6.83
C GLY A 228 -12.62 10.90 7.18
N PHE A 229 -12.25 9.83 6.47
CA PHE A 229 -10.98 9.14 6.68
C PHE A 229 -9.77 9.99 6.29
N TYR A 230 -9.85 10.76 5.22
CA TYR A 230 -8.78 11.68 4.83
C TYR A 230 -8.64 12.84 5.82
N ALA A 231 -9.75 13.38 6.33
CA ALA A 231 -9.71 14.38 7.41
C ALA A 231 -9.08 13.80 8.68
N ALA A 232 -9.46 12.58 9.08
CA ALA A 232 -8.86 11.88 10.20
C ALA A 232 -7.35 11.65 9.99
N ALA A 233 -6.91 11.31 8.77
CA ALA A 233 -5.50 11.17 8.45
C ALA A 233 -4.74 12.49 8.68
N ILE A 234 -5.25 13.62 8.19
CA ILE A 234 -4.60 14.93 8.36
C ILE A 234 -4.56 15.34 9.84
N VAL A 235 -5.63 15.13 10.60
CA VAL A 235 -5.68 15.43 12.05
C VAL A 235 -4.68 14.58 12.82
N LEU A 236 -4.60 13.27 12.54
CA LEU A 236 -3.70 12.35 13.22
C LEU A 236 -2.23 12.59 12.83
N TRP A 237 -1.93 12.91 11.57
CA TRP A 237 -0.61 13.34 11.14
C TRP A 237 -0.21 14.66 11.81
N GLY A 238 -1.15 15.63 11.90
CA GLY A 238 -0.93 16.88 12.62
C GLY A 238 -0.66 16.66 14.11
N LEU A 239 -1.43 15.77 14.75
CA LEU A 239 -1.18 15.38 16.14
C LEU A 239 0.21 14.74 16.31
N GLY A 240 0.60 13.82 15.44
CA GLY A 240 1.92 13.18 15.51
C GLY A 240 3.06 14.16 15.29
N ILE A 241 2.92 15.10 14.34
CA ILE A 241 3.90 16.19 14.14
C ILE A 241 3.98 17.08 15.38
N TRP A 242 2.83 17.46 15.97
CA TRP A 242 2.78 18.29 17.17
C TRP A 242 3.42 17.61 18.39
N LEU A 243 3.17 16.33 18.59
CA LEU A 243 3.79 15.56 19.67
C LEU A 243 5.30 15.42 19.49
N TYR A 244 5.76 15.31 18.24
CA TYR A 244 7.18 15.22 17.92
C TYR A 244 7.88 16.58 18.01
N ARG A 245 7.23 17.61 17.47
CA ARG A 245 7.74 18.99 17.42
C ARG A 245 6.58 19.97 17.66
N PRO A 246 6.38 20.48 18.87
CA PRO A 246 5.29 21.40 19.20
C PRO A 246 5.52 22.81 18.65
N ASP A 247 5.52 22.93 17.32
CA ASP A 247 5.68 24.16 16.56
C ASP A 247 4.52 24.31 15.58
N PRO A 248 3.69 25.37 15.71
CA PRO A 248 2.56 25.59 14.78
C PRO A 248 3.01 25.69 13.32
N LEU A 249 4.20 26.20 13.04
CA LEU A 249 4.73 26.32 11.68
C LEU A 249 5.02 24.93 11.06
N ALA A 250 5.39 23.94 11.89
CA ALA A 250 5.59 22.58 11.42
C ALA A 250 4.31 21.97 10.82
N LEU A 251 3.13 22.37 11.32
CA LEU A 251 1.85 21.89 10.79
C LEU A 251 1.56 22.39 9.37
N LEU A 252 2.14 23.52 8.96
CA LEU A 252 1.99 24.04 7.59
C LEU A 252 2.58 23.08 6.54
N ALA A 253 3.52 22.23 6.93
CA ALA A 253 4.08 21.19 6.05
C ALA A 253 3.02 20.20 5.55
N LEU A 254 1.89 20.06 6.26
CA LEU A 254 0.78 19.19 5.85
C LEU A 254 -0.15 19.82 4.79
N LEU A 255 -0.09 21.13 4.56
CA LEU A 255 -1.02 21.80 3.62
C LEU A 255 -0.99 21.20 2.19
N PRO A 256 0.19 20.88 1.60
CA PRO A 256 0.21 20.30 0.26
C PRO A 256 -0.48 18.93 0.19
N VAL A 257 -0.26 18.03 1.15
CA VAL A 257 -0.91 16.73 1.19
C VAL A 257 -2.41 16.86 1.50
N ALA A 258 -2.81 17.77 2.40
CA ALA A 258 -4.21 18.05 2.68
C ALA A 258 -4.95 18.55 1.44
N GLY A 259 -4.35 19.50 0.70
CA GLY A 259 -4.89 19.99 -0.57
C GLY A 259 -5.03 18.88 -1.62
N HIS A 260 -4.05 17.97 -1.71
CA HIS A 260 -4.11 16.84 -2.64
C HIS A 260 -5.23 15.84 -2.28
N LEU A 261 -5.40 15.51 -0.99
CA LEU A 261 -6.47 14.62 -0.53
C LEU A 261 -7.85 15.27 -0.72
N ALA A 262 -7.98 16.57 -0.44
CA ALA A 262 -9.21 17.32 -0.69
C ALA A 262 -9.57 17.33 -2.19
N TRP A 263 -8.57 17.52 -3.06
CA TRP A 263 -8.74 17.43 -4.52
C TRP A 263 -9.23 16.05 -4.95
N GLN A 264 -8.67 14.95 -4.39
CA GLN A 264 -9.14 13.60 -4.70
C GLN A 264 -10.63 13.45 -4.40
N VAL A 265 -11.08 13.90 -3.21
CA VAL A 265 -12.48 13.80 -2.79
C VAL A 265 -13.39 14.67 -3.68
N ALA A 266 -12.98 15.91 -3.95
CA ALA A 266 -13.77 16.85 -4.73
C ALA A 266 -13.97 16.45 -6.20
N THR A 267 -13.04 15.64 -6.73
CA THR A 267 -13.03 15.21 -8.14
C THR A 267 -13.26 13.70 -8.29
N LEU A 268 -13.63 13.01 -7.22
CA LEU A 268 -14.01 11.61 -7.29
C LEU A 268 -15.37 11.48 -7.97
N ASP A 269 -15.40 10.72 -9.05
CA ASP A 269 -16.60 10.33 -9.76
C ASP A 269 -16.67 8.80 -9.77
N ALA A 270 -17.63 8.25 -9.04
CA ALA A 270 -17.81 6.81 -8.92
C ALA A 270 -18.55 6.20 -10.13
N ASP A 271 -19.19 7.04 -10.95
CA ASP A 271 -19.92 6.61 -12.14
C ASP A 271 -19.03 6.53 -13.39
N ASP A 272 -17.85 7.19 -13.36
CA ASP A 272 -16.80 7.04 -14.39
C ASP A 272 -15.88 5.85 -14.02
N PRO A 273 -15.86 4.74 -14.79
CA PRO A 273 -15.05 3.56 -14.47
C PRO A 273 -13.53 3.82 -14.39
N ALA A 274 -13.02 4.87 -15.04
CA ALA A 274 -11.60 5.21 -15.05
C ALA A 274 -11.19 6.15 -13.92
N ASN A 275 -12.13 6.91 -13.37
CA ASN A 275 -11.85 7.93 -12.37
C ASN A 275 -11.32 7.36 -11.05
N PRO A 276 -11.95 6.36 -10.40
CA PRO A 276 -11.45 5.78 -9.16
C PRO A 276 -10.02 5.27 -9.28
N LEU A 277 -9.67 4.58 -10.38
CA LEU A 277 -8.31 4.11 -10.61
C LEU A 277 -7.31 5.25 -10.72
N THR A 278 -7.69 6.32 -11.41
CA THR A 278 -6.83 7.52 -11.56
C THR A 278 -6.61 8.20 -10.21
N ARG A 279 -7.66 8.33 -9.38
CA ARG A 279 -7.55 8.89 -8.02
C ARG A 279 -6.72 7.99 -7.11
N PHE A 280 -6.94 6.67 -7.14
CA PHE A 280 -6.11 5.71 -6.42
C PHE A 280 -4.61 5.85 -6.79
N ARG A 281 -4.29 5.87 -8.08
CA ARG A 281 -2.91 6.01 -8.56
C ARG A 281 -2.25 7.32 -8.13
N SER A 282 -3.03 8.39 -7.96
CA SER A 282 -2.52 9.69 -7.53
C SER A 282 -1.98 9.67 -6.09
N ASN A 283 -2.29 8.64 -5.27
CA ASN A 283 -1.78 8.52 -3.91
C ASN A 283 -0.25 8.33 -3.83
N ARG A 284 0.42 7.97 -4.93
CA ARG A 284 1.89 8.09 -4.99
C ARG A 284 2.37 9.51 -4.70
N TRP A 285 1.62 10.52 -5.15
CA TRP A 285 1.93 11.93 -4.90
C TRP A 285 1.52 12.36 -3.49
N ALA A 286 0.38 11.88 -2.96
CA ALA A 286 0.02 12.10 -1.56
C ALA A 286 1.13 11.57 -0.63
N GLY A 287 1.64 10.36 -0.91
CA GLY A 287 2.78 9.79 -0.18
C GLY A 287 4.04 10.64 -0.31
N ALA A 288 4.39 11.11 -1.52
CA ALA A 288 5.54 11.98 -1.72
C ALA A 288 5.41 13.32 -0.97
N LEU A 289 4.22 13.93 -0.96
CA LEU A 289 3.96 15.18 -0.24
C LEU A 289 4.04 14.99 1.28
N MET A 290 3.50 13.88 1.81
CA MET A 290 3.65 13.55 3.23
C MET A 290 5.10 13.24 3.59
N ALA A 291 5.87 12.56 2.71
CA ALA A 291 7.30 12.34 2.89
C ALA A 291 8.06 13.67 2.98
N ALA A 292 7.76 14.62 2.09
CA ALA A 292 8.34 15.96 2.14
C ALA A 292 8.00 16.69 3.45
N ALA A 293 6.77 16.56 3.96
CA ALA A 293 6.40 17.08 5.28
C ALA A 293 7.25 16.46 6.40
N CYS A 294 7.39 15.11 6.40
CA CYS A 294 8.25 14.41 7.35
C CYS A 294 9.71 14.86 7.26
N PHE A 295 10.22 15.09 6.04
CA PHE A 295 11.58 15.60 5.84
C PHE A 295 11.77 16.98 6.48
N VAL A 296 10.87 17.92 6.18
CA VAL A 296 10.94 19.28 6.73
C VAL A 296 10.85 19.26 8.25
N VAL A 297 9.90 18.50 8.82
CA VAL A 297 9.68 18.48 10.28
C VAL A 297 10.83 17.79 11.01
N GLY A 298 11.36 16.68 10.47
CA GLY A 298 12.40 15.90 11.13
C GLY A 298 13.80 16.48 11.00
N ASN A 299 14.07 17.34 9.98
CA ASN A 299 15.43 17.85 9.70
C ASN A 299 15.56 19.39 9.84
N ALA A 300 14.55 20.06 10.36
CA ALA A 300 14.53 21.51 10.61
C ALA A 300 15.01 21.90 12.00
#